data_17dbb16f2375fa16f9defab93eee8e1c
#
_entry.id   17dbb16f2375fa16f9defab93eee8e1c
#
_cell.length_a   1.000
_cell.length_b   1.000
_cell.length_c   1.000
_cell.angle_alpha   90.00
_cell.angle_beta   90.00
_cell.angle_gamma   90.00
#
_symmetry.space_group_name_H-M   'P 1'
#
loop_
_entity.id
_entity.type
_entity.pdbx_description
1 polymer ?
#
loop_
_entity_poly.entity_id
_entity_poly.type
_entity_poly.pdbx_seq_one_letter_code
_entity_poly.pdbx_strand_id
1 'polypeptide(L)'
;MSYLIKNIALAALLLTAAACKESSPEAVPENVYYTCSMDPQVMEKKPGTCPICKMDLVRVEVDPNQKAGELKLSEQQIRLANIQTDTVRLRPLGDEVTLSATMKENQNSINTVTARVPGRIERLFVRNVGEPVRAGQAVFELYSEQLAAAQQDYLLALQSKKRYADTDPNFARIADATRNKLLLWGMTDAQIAEVEKSGQVKNTLTFYSKYSGVATEVSVAEGDYLAEGSPVLRLADLHTLWAEAQLYVSDLPFLNQTNEALLEIPSFPERTLRGKVSFVNPALEASSKIVMVRVEIANPNGDYQPGMQAWMTLKGKVRNAIAVPTNALIQGKNGATVWLKNAAGAFESRMVTMGKTNRDFTEITEGLQAGEVVVVSGAYLLHSELVFKKGANPMAGHDMEG
;
A
#
# COMPACT_ATOMS: atom_id res chain seq x y z
N MET A 1 -25.25 -77.76 79.45
CA MET A 1 -24.22 -76.70 79.14
C MET A 1 -23.71 -76.77 77.71
N SER A 2 -23.89 -77.89 77.05
CA SER A 2 -23.41 -78.04 75.61
C SER A 2 -24.31 -77.50 74.55
N TYR A 3 -25.61 -77.28 74.75
CA TYR A 3 -26.58 -76.76 73.81
C TYR A 3 -26.54 -75.23 73.65
N LEU A 4 -26.17 -74.50 74.74
CA LEU A 4 -26.13 -73.03 74.73
C LEU A 4 -24.95 -72.48 73.93
N ILE A 5 -23.82 -73.19 73.94
CA ILE A 5 -22.57 -72.79 73.22
C ILE A 5 -22.69 -73.03 71.70
N LYS A 6 -23.44 -74.07 71.26
CA LYS A 6 -23.72 -74.27 69.82
C LYS A 6 -24.63 -73.24 69.21
N ASN A 7 -25.59 -72.76 69.94
CA ASN A 7 -26.50 -71.69 69.40
C ASN A 7 -25.86 -70.34 69.42
N ILE A 8 -24.94 -69.99 70.29
CA ILE A 8 -24.13 -68.79 70.31
C ILE A 8 -23.15 -68.74 69.15
N ALA A 9 -22.53 -69.91 68.85
CA ALA A 9 -21.58 -70.01 67.72
C ALA A 9 -22.31 -69.92 66.36
N LEU A 10 -23.53 -70.45 66.24
CA LEU A 10 -24.37 -70.32 65.04
C LEU A 10 -24.92 -68.93 64.83
N ALA A 11 -25.25 -68.20 65.90
CA ALA A 11 -25.70 -66.76 65.84
C ALA A 11 -24.53 -65.81 65.51
N ALA A 12 -23.31 -66.08 65.97
CA ALA A 12 -22.12 -65.30 65.61
C ALA A 12 -21.69 -65.50 64.14
N LEU A 13 -21.92 -66.67 63.56
CA LEU A 13 -21.59 -66.96 62.16
C LEU A 13 -22.61 -66.33 61.20
N LEU A 14 -23.84 -66.12 61.61
CA LEU A 14 -24.86 -65.40 60.83
C LEU A 14 -24.73 -63.88 60.86
N LEU A 15 -24.08 -63.30 61.84
CA LEU A 15 -23.85 -61.85 61.94
C LEU A 15 -22.63 -61.38 61.10
N THR A 16 -21.74 -62.22 60.63
CA THR A 16 -20.60 -61.85 59.79
C THR A 16 -20.90 -61.86 58.29
N ALA A 17 -22.05 -62.38 57.84
CA ALA A 17 -22.46 -62.40 56.43
C ALA A 17 -23.24 -61.17 55.96
N ALA A 18 -23.49 -60.15 56.81
CA ALA A 18 -24.29 -58.96 56.44
C ALA A 18 -23.46 -57.71 56.23
N ALA A 19 -22.12 -57.78 56.12
CA ALA A 19 -21.27 -56.58 56.01
C ALA A 19 -20.50 -56.46 54.66
N CYS A 20 -20.98 -57.06 53.59
CA CYS A 20 -20.54 -56.70 52.23
C CYS A 20 -21.73 -56.08 51.48
N LYS A 21 -21.96 -54.75 51.72
CA LYS A 21 -22.76 -53.94 50.85
C LYS A 21 -21.81 -53.49 49.74
N GLU A 22 -21.80 -54.24 48.62
CA GLU A 22 -21.20 -53.77 47.36
C GLU A 22 -21.87 -52.45 47.03
N SER A 23 -21.08 -51.35 47.06
CA SER A 23 -21.52 -50.07 46.48
C SER A 23 -21.71 -50.33 45.00
N SER A 24 -22.97 -50.37 44.57
CA SER A 24 -23.31 -50.32 43.15
C SER A 24 -22.53 -49.16 42.52
N PRO A 25 -21.85 -49.32 41.37
CA PRO A 25 -21.27 -48.22 40.68
C PRO A 25 -22.38 -47.24 40.36
N GLU A 26 -22.27 -46.03 40.89
CA GLU A 26 -23.15 -44.92 40.64
C GLU A 26 -23.26 -44.80 39.12
N ALA A 27 -24.46 -44.98 38.56
CA ALA A 27 -24.66 -44.92 37.13
C ALA A 27 -24.25 -43.54 36.65
N VAL A 28 -23.13 -43.46 35.93
CA VAL A 28 -22.67 -42.21 35.33
C VAL A 28 -23.77 -41.77 34.34
N PRO A 29 -24.30 -40.53 34.48
CA PRO A 29 -25.32 -40.02 33.58
C PRO A 29 -24.83 -40.16 32.11
N GLU A 30 -25.71 -40.54 31.20
CA GLU A 30 -25.40 -40.74 29.77
C GLU A 30 -24.78 -39.53 29.09
N ASN A 31 -24.87 -38.35 29.68
CA ASN A 31 -24.41 -37.07 29.18
C ASN A 31 -23.04 -36.61 29.77
N VAL A 32 -22.31 -37.51 30.46
CA VAL A 32 -20.99 -37.21 31.06
C VAL A 32 -19.93 -38.08 30.41
N TYR A 33 -18.84 -37.47 29.99
CA TYR A 33 -17.63 -38.19 29.56
C TYR A 33 -16.38 -37.54 30.16
N TYR A 34 -15.28 -38.25 30.11
CA TYR A 34 -13.98 -37.82 30.63
C TYR A 34 -12.99 -37.72 29.48
N THR A 35 -12.30 -36.57 29.36
CA THR A 35 -11.36 -36.27 28.26
C THR A 35 -10.02 -35.77 28.81
N CYS A 36 -8.97 -35.91 28.02
CA CYS A 36 -7.65 -35.40 28.36
C CYS A 36 -7.48 -33.95 27.89
N SER A 37 -6.94 -33.10 28.74
CA SER A 37 -6.65 -31.67 28.39
C SER A 37 -5.58 -31.54 27.31
N MET A 38 -4.67 -32.51 27.16
CA MET A 38 -3.59 -32.51 26.18
C MET A 38 -3.98 -33.24 24.89
N ASP A 39 -4.80 -34.31 25.03
CA ASP A 39 -5.23 -35.19 23.94
C ASP A 39 -6.76 -35.27 23.91
N PRO A 40 -7.48 -34.24 23.39
CA PRO A 40 -8.96 -34.16 23.40
C PRO A 40 -9.68 -35.31 22.71
N GLN A 41 -8.98 -36.08 21.88
CA GLN A 41 -9.52 -37.26 21.20
C GLN A 41 -9.65 -38.49 22.13
N VAL A 42 -9.04 -38.46 23.32
CA VAL A 42 -9.24 -39.50 24.34
C VAL A 42 -10.54 -39.20 25.07
N MET A 43 -11.58 -40.02 24.82
CA MET A 43 -12.88 -39.91 25.47
C MET A 43 -13.21 -41.25 26.15
N GLU A 44 -13.42 -41.19 27.46
CA GLU A 44 -13.75 -42.34 28.29
C GLU A 44 -15.06 -42.10 29.05
N LYS A 45 -15.85 -43.15 29.25
CA LYS A 45 -17.10 -43.05 30.04
C LYS A 45 -16.88 -43.11 31.54
N LYS A 46 -15.65 -43.33 31.98
CA LYS A 46 -15.28 -43.47 33.40
C LYS A 46 -14.10 -42.56 33.75
N PRO A 47 -14.05 -42.08 34.99
CA PRO A 47 -12.88 -41.32 35.43
C PRO A 47 -11.63 -42.23 35.40
N GLY A 48 -10.49 -41.65 35.02
CA GLY A 48 -9.24 -42.41 34.91
C GLY A 48 -8.11 -41.53 34.40
N THR A 49 -7.01 -42.16 34.01
CA THR A 49 -5.82 -41.50 33.47
C THR A 49 -5.76 -41.66 31.97
N CYS A 50 -5.33 -40.62 31.27
CA CYS A 50 -5.14 -40.65 29.82
C CYS A 50 -4.15 -41.74 29.39
N PRO A 51 -4.47 -42.61 28.44
CA PRO A 51 -3.57 -43.67 28.00
C PRO A 51 -2.32 -43.13 27.29
N ILE A 52 -2.39 -41.90 26.74
CA ILE A 52 -1.32 -41.25 25.98
C ILE A 52 -0.37 -40.49 26.91
N CYS A 53 -0.87 -39.48 27.65
CA CYS A 53 -0.04 -38.58 28.45
C CYS A 53 -0.02 -38.90 29.97
N LYS A 54 -0.80 -39.92 30.44
CA LYS A 54 -0.87 -40.35 31.83
C LYS A 54 -1.41 -39.33 32.85
N MET A 55 -1.98 -38.21 32.37
CA MET A 55 -2.67 -37.23 33.22
C MET A 55 -4.12 -37.64 33.50
N ASP A 56 -4.67 -37.16 34.59
CA ASP A 56 -6.07 -37.45 34.95
C ASP A 56 -7.03 -36.82 33.92
N LEU A 57 -8.03 -37.62 33.54
CA LEU A 57 -9.07 -37.19 32.64
C LEU A 57 -10.03 -36.19 33.33
N VAL A 58 -10.38 -35.12 32.64
CA VAL A 58 -11.28 -34.09 33.12
C VAL A 58 -12.72 -34.43 32.73
N ARG A 59 -13.64 -34.32 33.72
CA ARG A 59 -15.08 -34.54 33.51
C ARG A 59 -15.67 -33.43 32.66
N VAL A 60 -16.37 -33.83 31.58
CA VAL A 60 -17.12 -32.92 30.69
C VAL A 60 -18.59 -33.36 30.65
N GLU A 61 -19.51 -32.42 30.90
CA GLU A 61 -20.94 -32.63 30.79
C GLU A 61 -21.45 -32.10 29.44
N VAL A 62 -22.15 -32.94 28.71
CA VAL A 62 -22.82 -32.54 27.47
C VAL A 62 -24.25 -32.19 27.77
N ASP A 63 -24.68 -30.97 27.44
CA ASP A 63 -26.09 -30.59 27.50
C ASP A 63 -26.87 -31.30 26.36
N PRO A 64 -27.77 -32.25 26.67
CA PRO A 64 -28.51 -33.02 25.66
C PRO A 64 -29.40 -32.12 24.77
N ASN A 65 -29.71 -30.90 25.18
CA ASN A 65 -30.48 -29.92 24.41
C ASN A 65 -29.63 -28.98 23.56
N GLN A 66 -28.28 -29.12 23.60
CA GLN A 66 -27.39 -28.29 22.84
C GLN A 66 -27.29 -28.80 21.40
N LYS A 67 -27.71 -27.96 20.45
CA LYS A 67 -27.58 -28.28 19.03
C LYS A 67 -26.13 -28.48 18.64
N ALA A 68 -25.85 -29.42 17.76
CA ALA A 68 -24.51 -29.67 17.28
C ALA A 68 -23.94 -28.39 16.65
N GLY A 69 -22.81 -27.87 17.20
CA GLY A 69 -22.19 -26.63 16.72
C GLY A 69 -22.52 -25.37 17.53
N GLU A 70 -23.38 -25.48 18.57
CA GLU A 70 -23.73 -24.37 19.46
C GLU A 70 -22.88 -24.36 20.73
N LEU A 71 -22.42 -23.18 21.13
CA LEU A 71 -21.59 -22.99 22.32
C LEU A 71 -22.23 -21.95 23.22
N LYS A 72 -22.53 -22.31 24.47
CA LYS A 72 -22.96 -21.37 25.50
C LYS A 72 -21.78 -21.04 26.42
N LEU A 73 -21.53 -19.76 26.58
CA LEU A 73 -20.50 -19.23 27.47
C LEU A 73 -21.15 -18.34 28.52
N SER A 74 -20.59 -18.34 29.73
CA SER A 74 -20.97 -17.40 30.76
C SER A 74 -20.49 -15.98 30.41
N GLU A 75 -21.13 -14.94 30.96
CA GLU A 75 -20.69 -13.56 30.75
C GLU A 75 -19.23 -13.31 31.17
N GLN A 76 -18.76 -14.03 32.18
CA GLN A 76 -17.38 -13.94 32.65
C GLN A 76 -16.43 -14.52 31.62
N GLN A 77 -16.75 -15.66 31.00
CA GLN A 77 -15.96 -16.26 29.91
C GLN A 77 -15.95 -15.35 28.68
N ILE A 78 -17.08 -14.75 28.32
CA ILE A 78 -17.18 -13.79 27.19
C ILE A 78 -16.24 -12.61 27.41
N ARG A 79 -16.22 -12.05 28.62
CA ARG A 79 -15.33 -10.91 28.96
C ARG A 79 -13.87 -11.30 28.97
N LEU A 80 -13.52 -12.44 29.58
CA LEU A 80 -12.13 -12.93 29.65
C LEU A 80 -11.57 -13.26 28.25
N ALA A 81 -12.42 -13.82 27.39
CA ALA A 81 -12.06 -14.16 26.01
C ALA A 81 -12.11 -12.93 25.05
N ASN A 82 -12.44 -11.74 25.54
CA ASN A 82 -12.63 -10.52 24.77
C ASN A 82 -13.48 -10.74 23.51
N ILE A 83 -14.59 -11.47 23.68
CA ILE A 83 -15.51 -11.74 22.58
C ILE A 83 -16.32 -10.49 22.31
N GLN A 84 -16.12 -9.92 21.12
CA GLN A 84 -16.86 -8.77 20.63
C GLN A 84 -17.73 -9.18 19.45
N THR A 85 -18.91 -8.57 19.36
CA THR A 85 -19.87 -8.84 18.29
C THR A 85 -20.24 -7.56 17.56
N ASP A 86 -20.52 -7.65 16.27
CA ASP A 86 -21.09 -6.57 15.45
C ASP A 86 -22.31 -7.10 14.69
N THR A 87 -23.21 -6.20 14.33
CA THR A 87 -24.38 -6.56 13.52
C THR A 87 -24.00 -6.54 12.05
N VAL A 88 -24.31 -7.60 11.32
CA VAL A 88 -24.12 -7.72 9.89
C VAL A 88 -25.00 -6.69 9.17
N ARG A 89 -24.37 -5.86 8.35
CA ARG A 89 -25.03 -4.79 7.58
C ARG A 89 -24.53 -4.77 6.16
N LEU A 90 -25.33 -4.20 5.28
CA LEU A 90 -24.86 -3.76 3.99
C LEU A 90 -23.84 -2.64 4.20
N ARG A 91 -22.63 -2.85 3.74
CA ARG A 91 -21.54 -1.86 3.81
C ARG A 91 -21.09 -1.50 2.39
N PRO A 92 -20.71 -0.26 2.15
CA PRO A 92 -20.06 0.09 0.90
C PRO A 92 -18.71 -0.64 0.82
N LEU A 93 -18.63 -1.64 -0.02
CA LEU A 93 -17.40 -2.37 -0.31
C LEU A 93 -16.94 -1.99 -1.72
N GLY A 94 -15.78 -1.36 -1.79
CA GLY A 94 -15.09 -1.06 -3.03
C GLY A 94 -13.96 -2.05 -3.24
N ASP A 95 -13.81 -2.48 -4.46
CA ASP A 95 -12.58 -3.15 -4.87
C ASP A 95 -11.44 -2.13 -4.80
N GLU A 96 -10.30 -2.50 -4.27
CA GLU A 96 -9.11 -1.65 -4.27
C GLU A 96 -7.87 -2.47 -4.58
N VAL A 97 -6.94 -1.84 -5.27
CA VAL A 97 -5.61 -2.41 -5.50
C VAL A 97 -4.57 -1.42 -5.04
N THR A 98 -3.64 -1.89 -4.22
CA THR A 98 -2.50 -1.09 -3.75
C THR A 98 -1.24 -1.54 -4.47
N LEU A 99 -0.57 -0.57 -5.09
CA LEU A 99 0.61 -0.74 -5.91
C LEU A 99 1.79 0.00 -5.28
N SER A 100 2.99 -0.54 -5.46
CA SER A 100 4.20 0.22 -5.18
C SER A 100 4.44 1.23 -6.30
N ALA A 101 4.61 2.49 -5.95
CA ALA A 101 4.86 3.59 -6.87
C ALA A 101 6.16 4.31 -6.53
N THR A 102 6.79 4.86 -7.56
CA THR A 102 7.97 5.72 -7.40
C THR A 102 7.64 7.12 -7.91
N MET A 103 7.98 8.13 -7.11
CA MET A 103 7.84 9.53 -7.50
C MET A 103 8.89 9.87 -8.54
N LYS A 104 8.48 10.50 -9.64
CA LYS A 104 9.35 10.96 -10.73
C LYS A 104 9.07 12.40 -11.10
N GLU A 105 10.03 12.99 -11.76
CA GLU A 105 9.87 14.31 -12.37
C GLU A 105 8.79 14.27 -13.44
N ASN A 106 8.01 15.33 -13.51
CA ASN A 106 7.10 15.52 -14.64
C ASN A 106 7.93 15.86 -15.89
N GLN A 107 8.05 14.88 -16.80
CA GLN A 107 8.84 15.04 -18.03
C GLN A 107 8.34 16.18 -18.93
N ASN A 108 7.07 16.56 -18.82
CA ASN A 108 6.52 17.69 -19.57
C ASN A 108 6.99 19.05 -19.03
N SER A 109 7.52 19.07 -17.81
CA SER A 109 8.03 20.27 -17.11
C SER A 109 9.56 20.32 -17.06
N ILE A 110 10.24 19.50 -17.88
CA ILE A 110 11.69 19.53 -17.99
C ILE A 110 12.10 20.47 -19.11
N ASN A 111 12.97 21.41 -18.79
CA ASN A 111 13.57 22.35 -19.73
C ASN A 111 15.08 22.15 -19.78
N THR A 112 15.62 22.07 -20.98
CA THR A 112 17.07 21.97 -21.19
C THR A 112 17.64 23.32 -21.58
N VAL A 113 18.62 23.79 -20.84
CA VAL A 113 19.43 24.95 -21.22
C VAL A 113 20.58 24.44 -22.09
N THR A 114 20.61 24.92 -23.35
CA THR A 114 21.63 24.50 -24.33
C THR A 114 22.51 25.68 -24.74
N ALA A 115 23.73 25.39 -25.14
CA ALA A 115 24.61 26.37 -25.78
C ALA A 115 24.01 26.80 -27.14
N ARG A 116 23.88 28.09 -27.39
CA ARG A 116 23.33 28.63 -28.64
C ARG A 116 24.40 28.99 -29.65
N VAL A 117 25.64 29.04 -29.19
CA VAL A 117 26.83 29.29 -30.00
C VAL A 117 27.96 28.39 -29.50
N PRO A 118 28.88 27.99 -30.38
CA PRO A 118 30.05 27.25 -29.91
C PRO A 118 30.98 28.14 -29.10
N GLY A 119 31.68 27.53 -28.14
CA GLY A 119 32.62 28.23 -27.29
C GLY A 119 33.07 27.44 -26.08
N ARG A 120 33.98 28.01 -25.31
CA ARG A 120 34.50 27.39 -24.08
C ARG A 120 33.79 27.98 -22.82
N ILE A 121 33.41 27.13 -21.92
CA ILE A 121 32.90 27.56 -20.60
C ILE A 121 34.05 28.16 -19.80
N GLU A 122 33.94 29.44 -19.49
CA GLU A 122 34.89 30.12 -18.60
C GLU A 122 34.45 29.99 -17.14
N ARG A 123 33.15 30.01 -16.89
CA ARG A 123 32.58 29.91 -15.55
C ARG A 123 31.22 29.25 -15.56
N LEU A 124 31.00 28.39 -14.57
CA LEU A 124 29.71 27.74 -14.35
C LEU A 124 29.13 28.28 -13.01
N PHE A 125 27.96 28.90 -13.06
CA PHE A 125 27.29 29.48 -11.88
C PHE A 125 26.41 28.45 -11.18
N VAL A 126 25.81 27.52 -11.93
CA VAL A 126 25.01 26.41 -11.41
C VAL A 126 25.85 25.15 -11.54
N ARG A 127 26.29 24.61 -10.41
CA ARG A 127 27.30 23.54 -10.39
C ARG A 127 26.79 22.21 -9.88
N ASN A 128 25.68 22.24 -9.11
CA ASN A 128 25.22 21.06 -8.41
C ASN A 128 23.80 20.64 -8.84
N VAL A 129 23.60 19.35 -8.93
CA VAL A 129 22.26 18.77 -9.01
C VAL A 129 21.52 19.07 -7.72
N GLY A 130 20.23 19.41 -7.82
CA GLY A 130 19.41 19.84 -6.69
C GLY A 130 19.41 21.35 -6.43
N GLU A 131 20.24 22.14 -7.16
CA GLU A 131 20.31 23.58 -7.01
C GLU A 131 19.09 24.27 -7.63
N PRO A 132 18.39 25.17 -6.90
CA PRO A 132 17.27 25.89 -7.45
C PRO A 132 17.77 27.02 -8.39
N VAL A 133 17.14 27.10 -9.56
CA VAL A 133 17.45 28.12 -10.59
C VAL A 133 16.20 28.92 -10.88
N ARG A 134 16.33 30.26 -10.95
CA ARG A 134 15.23 31.17 -11.29
C ARG A 134 15.37 31.66 -12.73
N ALA A 135 14.25 31.95 -13.36
CA ALA A 135 14.29 32.66 -14.64
C ALA A 135 15.03 33.97 -14.51
N GLY A 136 15.97 34.25 -15.44
CA GLY A 136 16.86 35.42 -15.38
C GLY A 136 18.12 35.22 -14.53
N GLN A 137 18.31 34.08 -13.87
CA GLN A 137 19.54 33.78 -13.14
C GLN A 137 20.67 33.40 -14.11
N ALA A 138 21.89 33.88 -13.84
CA ALA A 138 23.09 33.48 -14.57
C ALA A 138 23.35 31.97 -14.40
N VAL A 139 23.61 31.29 -15.52
CA VAL A 139 23.88 29.83 -15.56
C VAL A 139 25.34 29.55 -15.84
N PHE A 140 25.88 30.14 -16.90
CA PHE A 140 27.27 29.96 -17.30
C PHE A 140 27.81 31.20 -18.02
N GLU A 141 29.10 31.35 -18.10
CA GLU A 141 29.84 32.32 -18.89
C GLU A 141 30.62 31.58 -19.96
N LEU A 142 30.46 32.02 -21.23
CA LEU A 142 31.02 31.39 -22.40
C LEU A 142 31.99 32.35 -23.11
N TYR A 143 33.20 31.90 -23.39
CA TYR A 143 34.08 32.51 -24.36
C TYR A 143 33.74 32.01 -25.75
N SER A 144 33.43 32.89 -26.67
CA SER A 144 33.07 32.54 -28.05
C SER A 144 33.60 33.55 -29.04
N GLU A 145 34.53 33.09 -29.91
CA GLU A 145 35.07 33.91 -31.01
C GLU A 145 33.99 34.27 -32.02
N GLN A 146 33.09 33.34 -32.28
CA GLN A 146 31.97 33.55 -33.20
C GLN A 146 31.03 34.64 -32.70
N LEU A 147 30.74 34.65 -31.42
CA LEU A 147 29.90 35.68 -30.82
C LEU A 147 30.60 37.05 -30.75
N ALA A 148 31.91 37.04 -30.53
CA ALA A 148 32.71 38.27 -30.59
C ALA A 148 32.73 38.88 -32.03
N ALA A 149 32.92 38.05 -33.04
CA ALA A 149 32.82 38.49 -34.43
C ALA A 149 31.45 39.06 -34.79
N ALA A 150 30.35 38.42 -34.34
CA ALA A 150 29.00 38.91 -34.58
C ALA A 150 28.70 40.25 -33.87
N GLN A 151 29.28 40.49 -32.70
CA GLN A 151 29.20 41.79 -32.02
C GLN A 151 29.96 42.88 -32.85
N GLN A 152 31.11 42.53 -33.40
CA GLN A 152 31.85 43.42 -34.28
C GLN A 152 31.06 43.78 -35.51
N ASP A 153 30.43 42.77 -36.18
CA ASP A 153 29.58 42.98 -37.35
C ASP A 153 28.44 43.95 -37.01
N TYR A 154 27.80 43.75 -35.83
CA TYR A 154 26.74 44.63 -35.38
C TYR A 154 27.19 46.06 -35.11
N LEU A 155 28.33 46.27 -34.45
CA LEU A 155 28.91 47.61 -34.23
C LEU A 155 29.20 48.34 -35.54
N LEU A 156 29.74 47.66 -36.54
CA LEU A 156 29.99 48.20 -37.88
C LEU A 156 28.68 48.58 -38.59
N ALA A 157 27.70 47.68 -38.52
CA ALA A 157 26.35 47.96 -39.09
C ALA A 157 25.69 49.16 -38.43
N LEU A 158 25.83 49.28 -37.08
CA LEU A 158 25.29 50.42 -36.36
C LEU A 158 25.98 51.73 -36.69
N GLN A 159 27.29 51.74 -36.89
CA GLN A 159 28.05 52.90 -37.36
C GLN A 159 27.59 53.32 -38.75
N SER A 160 27.40 52.35 -39.65
CA SER A 160 26.89 52.59 -40.99
C SER A 160 25.47 53.13 -40.98
N LYS A 161 24.59 52.62 -40.16
CA LYS A 161 23.25 53.13 -39.93
C LYS A 161 23.28 54.60 -39.47
N LYS A 162 24.11 54.93 -38.47
CA LYS A 162 24.24 56.32 -37.97
C LYS A 162 24.73 57.32 -39.06
N ARG A 163 25.54 56.83 -40.02
CA ARG A 163 26.13 57.70 -41.05
C ARG A 163 25.27 57.85 -42.33
N TYR A 164 24.56 56.77 -42.69
CA TYR A 164 23.92 56.66 -44.02
C TYR A 164 22.42 56.31 -43.99
N ALA A 165 21.74 56.18 -42.80
CA ALA A 165 20.35 55.78 -42.75
C ALA A 165 19.39 56.76 -43.46
N ASP A 166 19.71 58.03 -43.46
CA ASP A 166 18.94 59.06 -44.17
C ASP A 166 19.07 59.01 -45.68
N THR A 167 20.16 58.36 -46.17
CA THR A 167 20.48 58.27 -47.61
C THR A 167 20.00 56.92 -48.19
N ASP A 168 20.12 55.85 -47.42
CA ASP A 168 19.71 54.51 -47.82
C ASP A 168 19.19 53.69 -46.64
N PRO A 169 17.86 53.38 -46.67
CA PRO A 169 17.20 52.64 -45.59
C PRO A 169 17.76 51.19 -45.41
N ASN A 170 18.54 50.65 -46.38
CA ASN A 170 19.13 49.31 -46.24
C ASN A 170 20.11 49.23 -45.08
N PHE A 171 20.82 50.30 -44.72
CA PHE A 171 21.72 50.29 -43.55
C PHE A 171 20.98 50.08 -42.25
N ALA A 172 19.76 50.60 -42.12
CA ALA A 172 18.92 50.35 -40.96
C ALA A 172 18.53 48.85 -40.85
N ARG A 173 18.12 48.26 -42.00
CA ARG A 173 17.75 46.84 -42.08
C ARG A 173 18.90 45.90 -41.74
N ILE A 174 20.11 46.23 -42.20
CA ILE A 174 21.33 45.46 -41.88
C ILE A 174 21.62 45.51 -40.37
N ALA A 175 21.57 46.69 -39.76
CA ALA A 175 21.78 46.82 -38.32
C ALA A 175 20.71 46.05 -37.51
N ASP A 176 19.47 46.11 -37.95
CA ASP A 176 18.38 45.36 -37.29
C ASP A 176 18.55 43.84 -37.50
N ALA A 177 19.00 43.37 -38.64
CA ALA A 177 19.28 41.96 -38.88
C ALA A 177 20.46 41.44 -38.04
N THR A 178 21.54 42.21 -37.93
CA THR A 178 22.69 41.81 -37.06
C THR A 178 22.33 41.82 -35.59
N ARG A 179 21.50 42.80 -35.14
CA ARG A 179 20.96 42.79 -33.76
C ARG A 179 20.14 41.54 -33.49
N ASN A 180 19.24 41.19 -34.40
CA ASN A 180 18.40 39.99 -34.24
C ASN A 180 19.24 38.71 -34.20
N LYS A 181 20.34 38.63 -34.94
CA LYS A 181 21.30 37.53 -34.87
C LYS A 181 21.86 37.35 -33.46
N LEU A 182 22.25 38.49 -32.79
CA LEU A 182 22.75 38.46 -31.42
C LEU A 182 21.68 37.97 -30.41
N LEU A 183 20.44 38.42 -30.58
CA LEU A 183 19.31 37.95 -29.75
C LEU A 183 19.05 36.45 -29.92
N LEU A 184 19.07 35.95 -31.16
CA LEU A 184 18.91 34.54 -31.46
C LEU A 184 20.03 33.68 -30.83
N TRP A 185 21.24 34.21 -30.77
CA TRP A 185 22.38 33.57 -30.13
C TRP A 185 22.41 33.71 -28.61
N GLY A 186 21.39 34.35 -28.03
CA GLY A 186 21.13 34.34 -26.57
C GLY A 186 21.63 35.53 -25.81
N MET A 187 22.13 36.60 -26.50
CA MET A 187 22.36 37.87 -25.86
C MET A 187 21.04 38.50 -25.43
N THR A 188 21.05 39.12 -24.27
CA THR A 188 19.90 39.92 -23.79
C THR A 188 19.93 41.33 -24.39
N ASP A 189 18.78 41.97 -24.43
CA ASP A 189 18.70 43.38 -24.86
C ASP A 189 19.61 44.30 -24.03
N ALA A 190 19.74 44.06 -22.74
CA ALA A 190 20.62 44.80 -21.86
C ALA A 190 22.09 44.62 -22.23
N GLN A 191 22.51 43.40 -22.59
CA GLN A 191 23.88 43.13 -23.04
C GLN A 191 24.20 43.77 -24.39
N ILE A 192 23.24 43.73 -25.32
CA ILE A 192 23.36 44.41 -26.63
C ILE A 192 23.49 45.90 -26.42
N ALA A 193 22.64 46.51 -25.58
CA ALA A 193 22.70 47.95 -25.27
C ALA A 193 24.02 48.35 -24.61
N GLU A 194 24.62 47.46 -23.79
CA GLU A 194 25.95 47.71 -23.21
C GLU A 194 27.05 47.72 -24.26
N VAL A 195 27.01 46.78 -25.23
CA VAL A 195 27.92 46.75 -26.39
C VAL A 195 27.75 48.00 -27.27
N GLU A 196 26.52 48.43 -27.51
CA GLU A 196 26.21 49.65 -28.26
C GLU A 196 26.79 50.91 -27.57
N LYS A 197 26.65 51.00 -26.22
CA LYS A 197 27.10 52.12 -25.42
C LYS A 197 28.61 52.16 -25.30
N SER A 198 29.25 51.02 -25.06
CA SER A 198 30.70 50.93 -24.87
C SER A 198 31.46 50.99 -26.19
N GLY A 199 30.85 50.54 -27.30
CA GLY A 199 31.51 50.35 -28.58
C GLY A 199 32.60 49.26 -28.55
N GLN A 200 32.63 48.40 -27.53
CA GLN A 200 33.58 47.35 -27.32
C GLN A 200 32.98 45.97 -27.39
N VAL A 201 33.65 45.04 -28.05
CA VAL A 201 33.27 43.63 -28.10
C VAL A 201 33.66 42.94 -26.80
N LYS A 202 32.78 42.12 -26.31
CA LYS A 202 33.04 41.22 -25.16
C LYS A 202 33.32 39.81 -25.67
N ASN A 203 34.50 39.28 -25.34
CA ASN A 203 34.86 37.92 -25.72
C ASN A 203 34.19 36.86 -24.87
N THR A 204 33.78 37.21 -23.62
CA THR A 204 33.01 36.35 -22.73
C THR A 204 31.64 36.94 -22.50
N LEU A 205 30.64 36.08 -22.47
CA LEU A 205 29.26 36.47 -22.28
C LEU A 205 28.58 35.56 -21.28
N THR A 206 27.82 36.16 -20.34
CA THR A 206 27.00 35.45 -19.38
C THR A 206 25.66 35.05 -20.01
N PHE A 207 25.32 33.77 -19.91
CA PHE A 207 24.03 33.22 -20.33
C PHE A 207 23.11 33.03 -19.14
N TYR A 208 21.85 33.35 -19.32
CA TYR A 208 20.83 33.35 -18.29
C TYR A 208 19.76 32.29 -18.57
N SER A 209 19.26 31.68 -17.51
CA SER A 209 18.14 30.74 -17.65
C SER A 209 16.86 31.47 -18.07
N LYS A 210 16.12 30.90 -19.02
CA LYS A 210 14.77 31.36 -19.37
C LYS A 210 13.70 30.73 -18.47
N TYR A 211 14.06 29.68 -17.73
CA TYR A 211 13.16 28.83 -16.98
C TYR A 211 13.54 28.84 -15.50
N SER A 212 12.54 28.70 -14.64
CA SER A 212 12.72 28.39 -13.23
C SER A 212 12.58 26.90 -13.01
N GLY A 213 13.28 26.34 -12.04
CA GLY A 213 13.21 24.92 -11.69
C GLY A 213 14.37 24.50 -10.81
N VAL A 214 14.51 23.22 -10.61
CA VAL A 214 15.65 22.60 -9.91
C VAL A 214 16.55 21.92 -10.94
N ALA A 215 17.86 22.09 -10.81
CA ALA A 215 18.84 21.44 -11.66
C ALA A 215 18.80 19.92 -11.42
N THR A 216 18.41 19.15 -12.42
CA THR A 216 18.36 17.67 -12.34
C THR A 216 19.56 17.02 -12.98
N GLU A 217 20.24 17.77 -13.87
CA GLU A 217 21.46 17.33 -14.52
C GLU A 217 22.32 18.55 -14.85
N VAL A 218 23.61 18.45 -14.62
CA VAL A 218 24.65 19.38 -15.06
C VAL A 218 25.57 18.58 -15.95
N SER A 219 25.52 18.85 -17.27
CA SER A 219 26.16 18.00 -18.28
C SER A 219 27.56 18.48 -18.69
N VAL A 220 28.08 19.54 -18.03
CA VAL A 220 29.30 20.26 -18.45
C VAL A 220 30.13 20.70 -17.24
N ALA A 221 31.41 20.98 -17.49
CA ALA A 221 32.34 21.54 -16.51
C ALA A 221 32.99 22.84 -17.03
N GLU A 222 33.58 23.62 -16.11
CA GLU A 222 34.41 24.77 -16.48
C GLU A 222 35.63 24.29 -17.31
N GLY A 223 35.90 24.96 -18.42
CA GLY A 223 36.94 24.59 -19.40
C GLY A 223 36.43 23.75 -20.57
N ASP A 224 35.25 23.16 -20.51
CA ASP A 224 34.70 22.38 -21.62
C ASP A 224 34.39 23.26 -22.82
N TYR A 225 34.65 22.72 -24.02
CA TYR A 225 34.27 23.35 -25.26
C TYR A 225 32.96 22.79 -25.79
N LEU A 226 31.98 23.67 -25.99
CA LEU A 226 30.61 23.34 -26.40
C LEU A 226 30.43 23.61 -27.90
N ALA A 227 29.73 22.71 -28.57
CA ALA A 227 29.12 22.97 -29.87
C ALA A 227 27.75 23.62 -29.72
N GLU A 228 27.24 24.25 -30.79
CA GLU A 228 25.88 24.72 -30.84
C GLU A 228 24.89 23.55 -30.57
N GLY A 229 23.91 23.76 -29.69
CA GLY A 229 22.95 22.74 -29.30
C GLY A 229 23.40 21.84 -28.16
N SER A 230 24.67 21.89 -27.72
CA SER A 230 25.16 21.08 -26.60
C SER A 230 24.32 21.35 -25.32
N PRO A 231 23.83 20.33 -24.62
CA PRO A 231 23.12 20.50 -23.35
C PRO A 231 24.10 20.96 -22.28
N VAL A 232 23.72 21.96 -21.49
CA VAL A 232 24.49 22.48 -20.37
C VAL A 232 23.84 22.05 -19.06
N LEU A 233 22.53 22.23 -18.94
CA LEU A 233 21.78 22.05 -17.71
C LEU A 233 20.37 21.59 -18.03
N ARG A 234 19.84 20.62 -17.26
CA ARG A 234 18.43 20.26 -17.26
C ARG A 234 17.76 20.80 -16.01
N LEU A 235 16.64 21.47 -16.18
CA LEU A 235 15.82 22.04 -15.14
C LEU A 235 14.47 21.33 -15.11
N ALA A 236 14.06 20.82 -13.98
CA ALA A 236 12.72 20.30 -13.76
C ALA A 236 11.92 21.25 -12.86
N ASP A 237 10.68 21.52 -13.23
CA ASP A 237 9.72 22.13 -12.32
C ASP A 237 9.15 21.00 -11.44
N LEU A 238 9.43 21.06 -10.14
CA LEU A 238 9.02 20.06 -9.16
C LEU A 238 7.69 20.40 -8.47
N HIS A 239 6.96 21.46 -8.89
CA HIS A 239 5.63 21.78 -8.34
C HIS A 239 4.58 20.71 -8.69
N THR A 240 4.84 19.92 -9.73
CA THR A 240 4.08 18.72 -10.07
C THR A 240 5.02 17.55 -10.26
N LEU A 241 4.69 16.43 -9.65
CA LEU A 241 5.42 15.17 -9.78
C LEU A 241 4.52 14.10 -10.38
N TRP A 242 5.13 13.08 -10.92
CA TRP A 242 4.46 11.88 -11.34
C TRP A 242 4.76 10.74 -10.37
N ALA A 243 3.73 10.04 -9.92
CA ALA A 243 3.86 8.75 -9.27
C ALA A 243 3.66 7.67 -10.32
N GLU A 244 4.68 6.88 -10.58
CA GLU A 244 4.63 5.77 -11.53
C GLU A 244 4.57 4.44 -10.79
N ALA A 245 3.58 3.62 -11.15
CA ALA A 245 3.35 2.29 -10.59
C ALA A 245 3.16 1.26 -11.70
N GLN A 246 3.49 0.01 -11.36
CA GLN A 246 3.27 -1.15 -12.22
C GLN A 246 1.96 -1.82 -11.84
N LEU A 247 1.06 -1.97 -12.81
CA LEU A 247 -0.24 -2.63 -12.66
C LEU A 247 -0.27 -3.89 -13.50
N TYR A 248 -0.75 -5.00 -12.95
CA TYR A 248 -0.99 -6.20 -13.75
C TYR A 248 -2.20 -6.03 -14.67
N VAL A 249 -2.16 -6.70 -15.81
CA VAL A 249 -3.27 -6.67 -16.80
C VAL A 249 -4.59 -7.13 -16.19
N SER A 250 -4.56 -8.07 -15.24
CA SER A 250 -5.72 -8.53 -14.48
C SER A 250 -6.43 -7.39 -13.75
N ASP A 251 -5.69 -6.35 -13.38
CA ASP A 251 -6.18 -5.26 -12.55
C ASP A 251 -6.55 -4.01 -13.40
N LEU A 252 -6.38 -4.08 -14.73
CA LEU A 252 -6.81 -3.02 -15.65
C LEU A 252 -8.27 -2.55 -15.46
N PRO A 253 -9.24 -3.43 -15.11
CA PRO A 253 -10.60 -2.99 -14.84
C PRO A 253 -10.72 -1.90 -13.78
N PHE A 254 -9.76 -1.79 -12.84
CA PHE A 254 -9.74 -0.71 -11.85
C PHE A 254 -9.54 0.67 -12.49
N LEU A 255 -8.70 0.78 -13.51
CA LEU A 255 -8.43 2.03 -14.22
C LEU A 255 -9.65 2.54 -15.00
N ASN A 256 -10.49 1.63 -15.48
CA ASN A 256 -11.71 2.00 -16.19
C ASN A 256 -12.81 2.53 -15.26
N GLN A 257 -12.64 2.36 -13.95
CA GLN A 257 -13.65 2.67 -12.94
C GLN A 257 -13.34 3.94 -12.15
N THR A 258 -12.08 4.36 -12.12
CA THR A 258 -11.63 5.55 -11.40
C THR A 258 -10.56 6.31 -12.18
N ASN A 259 -10.64 7.63 -12.12
CA ASN A 259 -9.57 8.50 -12.61
C ASN A 259 -8.72 9.07 -11.46
N GLU A 260 -8.98 8.65 -10.22
CA GLU A 260 -8.29 9.13 -9.03
C GLU A 260 -7.55 8.00 -8.34
N ALA A 261 -6.37 8.32 -7.82
CA ALA A 261 -5.58 7.45 -6.97
C ALA A 261 -5.30 8.14 -5.64
N LEU A 262 -5.22 7.35 -4.57
CA LEU A 262 -4.72 7.79 -3.28
C LEU A 262 -3.27 7.35 -3.16
N LEU A 263 -2.40 8.27 -2.71
CA LEU A 263 -1.00 7.96 -2.48
C LEU A 263 -0.65 8.22 -1.02
N GLU A 264 0.04 7.25 -0.44
CA GLU A 264 0.60 7.31 0.90
C GLU A 264 2.12 7.21 0.77
N ILE A 265 2.84 8.21 1.25
CA ILE A 265 4.30 8.25 1.24
C ILE A 265 4.78 7.87 2.64
N PRO A 266 5.56 6.79 2.81
CA PRO A 266 5.98 6.31 4.14
C PRO A 266 6.73 7.37 4.97
N SER A 267 7.44 8.29 4.31
CA SER A 267 8.11 9.41 5.00
C SER A 267 7.15 10.48 5.52
N PHE A 268 5.88 10.45 5.12
CA PHE A 268 4.82 11.40 5.52
C PHE A 268 3.51 10.63 5.85
N PRO A 269 3.50 9.77 6.88
CA PRO A 269 2.41 8.81 7.11
C PRO A 269 1.06 9.48 7.43
N GLU A 270 1.06 10.72 7.89
CA GLU A 270 -0.14 11.48 8.23
C GLU A 270 -0.79 12.16 7.01
N ARG A 271 -0.16 12.09 5.84
CA ARG A 271 -0.60 12.79 4.63
C ARG A 271 -0.97 11.81 3.53
N THR A 272 -2.25 11.73 3.21
CA THR A 272 -2.74 11.04 2.02
C THR A 272 -2.90 12.03 0.89
N LEU A 273 -2.20 11.81 -0.22
CA LEU A 273 -2.29 12.63 -1.41
C LEU A 273 -3.35 12.06 -2.36
N ARG A 274 -4.04 12.94 -3.05
CA ARG A 274 -4.93 12.58 -4.15
C ARG A 274 -4.30 13.00 -5.45
N GLY A 275 -4.26 12.09 -6.40
CA GLY A 275 -3.75 12.34 -7.72
C GLY A 275 -4.68 11.84 -8.80
N LYS A 276 -4.58 12.44 -9.98
CA LYS A 276 -5.35 12.03 -11.14
C LYS A 276 -4.53 11.08 -12.00
N VAL A 277 -5.12 9.96 -12.40
CA VAL A 277 -4.51 9.07 -13.39
C VAL A 277 -4.39 9.83 -14.71
N SER A 278 -3.15 10.15 -15.10
CA SER A 278 -2.86 10.99 -16.27
C SER A 278 -2.48 10.18 -17.49
N PHE A 279 -1.95 8.99 -17.30
CA PHE A 279 -1.47 8.15 -18.38
C PHE A 279 -1.44 6.67 -18.00
N VAL A 280 -1.81 5.85 -18.98
CA VAL A 280 -1.66 4.39 -18.95
C VAL A 280 -0.89 4.01 -20.21
N ASN A 281 0.29 3.42 -20.06
CA ASN A 281 1.06 3.00 -21.22
C ASN A 281 0.32 1.88 -21.96
N PRO A 282 -0.10 2.10 -23.23
CA PRO A 282 -0.81 1.08 -24.00
C PRO A 282 0.11 -0.05 -24.48
N ALA A 283 1.42 0.13 -24.39
CA ALA A 283 2.39 -0.90 -24.78
C ALA A 283 2.47 -1.95 -23.66
N LEU A 284 1.86 -3.08 -23.89
CA LEU A 284 2.06 -4.29 -23.11
C LEU A 284 3.43 -4.86 -23.45
N GLU A 285 4.33 -4.94 -22.49
CA GLU A 285 5.45 -5.86 -22.61
C GLU A 285 4.89 -7.28 -22.61
N ALA A 286 4.92 -7.92 -23.77
CA ALA A 286 4.30 -9.23 -23.96
C ALA A 286 4.80 -10.31 -22.99
N SER A 287 5.98 -10.12 -22.41
CA SER A 287 6.60 -11.04 -21.44
C SER A 287 6.15 -10.82 -20.00
N SER A 288 5.86 -9.59 -19.58
CA SER A 288 5.64 -9.26 -18.15
C SER A 288 4.18 -9.12 -17.76
N LYS A 289 3.26 -8.93 -18.72
CA LYS A 289 1.82 -8.64 -18.48
C LYS A 289 1.61 -7.45 -17.52
N ILE A 290 2.51 -6.47 -17.59
CA ILE A 290 2.52 -5.28 -16.74
C ILE A 290 2.19 -4.05 -17.59
N VAL A 291 1.41 -3.16 -17.02
CA VAL A 291 1.05 -1.86 -17.58
C VAL A 291 1.57 -0.78 -16.63
N MET A 292 2.24 0.23 -17.17
CA MET A 292 2.68 1.38 -16.38
C MET A 292 1.53 2.37 -16.22
N VAL A 293 1.20 2.68 -14.98
CA VAL A 293 0.21 3.68 -14.59
C VAL A 293 0.93 4.89 -14.02
N ARG A 294 0.53 6.07 -14.48
CA ARG A 294 1.08 7.34 -14.03
C ARG A 294 -0.02 8.20 -13.43
N VAL A 295 0.25 8.73 -12.26
CA VAL A 295 -0.62 9.64 -11.52
C VAL A 295 0.09 10.96 -11.32
N GLU A 296 -0.59 12.06 -11.63
CA GLU A 296 -0.07 13.41 -11.42
C GLU A 296 -0.38 13.89 -10.00
N ILE A 297 0.64 14.39 -9.31
CA ILE A 297 0.59 14.83 -7.92
C ILE A 297 1.05 16.28 -7.83
N ALA A 298 0.26 17.10 -7.17
CA ALA A 298 0.64 18.47 -6.84
C ALA A 298 1.67 18.48 -5.70
N ASN A 299 2.72 19.30 -5.85
CA ASN A 299 3.81 19.47 -4.90
C ASN A 299 4.13 20.97 -4.70
N PRO A 300 3.17 21.79 -4.25
CA PRO A 300 3.33 23.24 -4.22
C PRO A 300 4.44 23.71 -3.26
N ASN A 301 4.72 22.96 -2.20
CA ASN A 301 5.72 23.30 -1.20
C ASN A 301 7.10 22.69 -1.47
N GLY A 302 7.22 21.77 -2.46
CA GLY A 302 8.46 21.04 -2.72
C GLY A 302 8.79 19.97 -1.67
N ASP A 303 7.79 19.54 -0.85
CA ASP A 303 7.98 18.56 0.22
C ASP A 303 8.38 17.18 -0.35
N TYR A 304 7.90 16.85 -1.55
CA TYR A 304 8.10 15.57 -2.19
C TYR A 304 9.21 15.67 -3.23
N GLN A 305 10.05 14.64 -3.28
CA GLN A 305 11.21 14.61 -4.18
C GLN A 305 11.12 13.41 -5.14
N PRO A 306 11.65 13.54 -6.36
CA PRO A 306 11.87 12.41 -7.24
C PRO A 306 12.68 11.32 -6.54
N GLY A 307 12.33 10.05 -6.78
CA GLY A 307 12.94 8.88 -6.13
C GLY A 307 12.23 8.41 -4.85
N MET A 308 11.35 9.21 -4.25
CA MET A 308 10.57 8.76 -3.11
C MET A 308 9.63 7.63 -3.50
N GLN A 309 9.51 6.64 -2.60
CA GLN A 309 8.55 5.54 -2.73
C GLN A 309 7.20 5.94 -2.16
N ALA A 310 6.14 5.47 -2.78
CA ALA A 310 4.76 5.69 -2.34
C ALA A 310 3.93 4.41 -2.51
N TRP A 311 2.88 4.27 -1.73
CA TRP A 311 1.82 3.30 -1.96
C TRP A 311 0.69 3.98 -2.71
N MET A 312 0.37 3.47 -3.89
CA MET A 312 -0.71 3.97 -4.74
C MET A 312 -1.91 3.05 -4.63
N THR A 313 -3.02 3.55 -4.10
CA THR A 313 -4.28 2.80 -4.01
C THR A 313 -5.25 3.30 -5.07
N LEU A 314 -5.63 2.42 -5.98
CA LEU A 314 -6.69 2.62 -6.97
C LEU A 314 -7.98 2.02 -6.43
N LYS A 315 -9.05 2.83 -6.37
CA LYS A 315 -10.36 2.38 -5.89
C LYS A 315 -11.27 2.06 -7.06
N GLY A 316 -11.85 0.86 -7.03
CA GLY A 316 -12.86 0.44 -7.98
C GLY A 316 -14.26 0.93 -7.63
N LYS A 317 -15.27 0.39 -8.32
CA LYS A 317 -16.68 0.70 -8.02
C LYS A 317 -17.04 0.25 -6.62
N VAL A 318 -17.61 1.17 -5.86
CA VAL A 318 -18.22 0.88 -4.58
C VAL A 318 -19.59 0.23 -4.83
N ARG A 319 -19.83 -0.92 -4.20
CA ARG A 319 -21.13 -1.58 -4.18
C ARG A 319 -21.50 -1.89 -2.74
N ASN A 320 -22.78 -1.88 -2.44
CA ASN A 320 -23.25 -2.33 -1.14
C ASN A 320 -23.30 -3.86 -1.12
N ALA A 321 -22.54 -4.45 -0.21
CA ALA A 321 -22.47 -5.90 -0.02
C ALA A 321 -22.58 -6.23 1.48
N ILE A 322 -23.04 -7.43 1.79
CA ILE A 322 -22.93 -7.99 3.12
C ILE A 322 -21.43 -8.22 3.37
N ALA A 323 -20.85 -7.49 4.30
CA ALA A 323 -19.43 -7.59 4.60
C ALA A 323 -19.19 -7.63 6.09
N VAL A 324 -18.24 -8.47 6.49
CA VAL A 324 -17.78 -8.62 7.88
C VAL A 324 -16.31 -8.24 7.97
N PRO A 325 -15.83 -7.78 9.13
CA PRO A 325 -14.40 -7.56 9.34
C PRO A 325 -13.62 -8.85 9.01
N THR A 326 -12.49 -8.72 8.33
CA THR A 326 -11.70 -9.88 7.86
C THR A 326 -11.25 -10.79 9.00
N ASN A 327 -11.02 -10.22 10.20
CA ASN A 327 -10.67 -10.95 11.42
C ASN A 327 -11.83 -11.74 12.05
N ALA A 328 -13.07 -11.55 11.60
CA ALA A 328 -14.23 -12.35 12.02
C ALA A 328 -14.28 -13.73 11.35
N LEU A 329 -13.49 -13.91 10.28
CA LEU A 329 -13.48 -15.11 9.46
C LEU A 329 -12.38 -16.08 9.92
N ILE A 330 -12.77 -17.33 10.14
CA ILE A 330 -11.85 -18.43 10.37
C ILE A 330 -11.75 -19.22 9.06
N GLN A 331 -10.56 -19.18 8.42
CA GLN A 331 -10.31 -19.92 7.20
C GLN A 331 -9.90 -21.36 7.53
N GLY A 332 -10.61 -22.30 6.94
CA GLY A 332 -10.35 -23.74 7.05
C GLY A 332 -10.11 -24.36 5.68
N LYS A 333 -9.79 -25.65 5.65
CA LYS A 333 -9.57 -26.39 4.40
C LYS A 333 -10.81 -26.43 3.51
N ASN A 334 -12.01 -26.42 4.08
CA ASN A 334 -13.29 -26.55 3.38
C ASN A 334 -14.05 -25.24 3.18
N GLY A 335 -13.40 -24.09 3.43
CA GLY A 335 -14.03 -22.78 3.31
C GLY A 335 -13.83 -21.90 4.55
N ALA A 336 -14.56 -20.79 4.60
CA ALA A 336 -14.53 -19.87 5.72
C ALA A 336 -15.72 -20.14 6.65
N THR A 337 -15.50 -19.91 7.94
CA THR A 337 -16.50 -20.06 8.98
C THR A 337 -16.59 -18.76 9.79
N VAL A 338 -17.80 -18.33 10.13
CA VAL A 338 -18.07 -17.24 11.07
C VAL A 338 -18.77 -17.76 12.31
N TRP A 339 -18.67 -17.02 13.39
CA TRP A 339 -19.42 -17.28 14.62
C TRP A 339 -20.52 -16.25 14.75
N LEU A 340 -21.75 -16.74 14.97
CA LEU A 340 -22.95 -15.95 15.18
C LEU A 340 -23.41 -16.05 16.61
N LYS A 341 -23.92 -14.95 17.15
CA LYS A 341 -24.62 -14.95 18.44
C LYS A 341 -26.12 -14.97 18.19
N ASN A 342 -26.80 -16.02 18.63
CA ASN A 342 -28.25 -16.13 18.50
C ASN A 342 -29.02 -15.33 19.57
N ALA A 343 -30.34 -15.22 19.42
CA ALA A 343 -31.19 -14.51 20.34
C ALA A 343 -31.19 -15.07 21.79
N ALA A 344 -30.83 -16.35 21.96
CA ALA A 344 -30.66 -16.98 23.27
C ALA A 344 -29.29 -16.73 23.90
N GLY A 345 -28.41 -15.94 23.24
CA GLY A 345 -27.06 -15.61 23.71
C GLY A 345 -26.02 -16.70 23.48
N ALA A 346 -26.37 -17.78 22.79
CA ALA A 346 -25.43 -18.83 22.43
C ALA A 346 -24.72 -18.51 21.11
N PHE A 347 -23.53 -19.07 20.95
CA PHE A 347 -22.70 -18.90 19.76
C PHE A 347 -22.80 -20.14 18.87
N GLU A 348 -23.02 -19.94 17.57
CA GLU A 348 -23.06 -21.00 16.56
C GLU A 348 -22.03 -20.74 15.44
N SER A 349 -21.36 -21.78 14.98
CA SER A 349 -20.47 -21.71 13.84
C SER A 349 -21.24 -21.94 12.55
N ARG A 350 -21.04 -21.10 11.55
CA ARG A 350 -21.69 -21.22 10.24
C ARG A 350 -20.67 -21.07 9.13
N MET A 351 -20.73 -21.98 8.15
CA MET A 351 -19.92 -21.88 6.93
C MET A 351 -20.45 -20.76 6.05
N VAL A 352 -19.56 -20.01 5.44
CA VAL A 352 -19.88 -18.89 4.57
C VAL A 352 -19.03 -18.93 3.30
N THR A 353 -19.60 -18.43 2.20
CA THR A 353 -18.87 -18.22 0.96
C THR A 353 -18.34 -16.80 0.92
N MET A 354 -17.01 -16.67 0.83
CA MET A 354 -16.34 -15.38 0.73
C MET A 354 -16.44 -14.85 -0.70
N GLY A 355 -16.69 -13.56 -0.82
CA GLY A 355 -16.56 -12.81 -2.05
C GLY A 355 -15.25 -12.01 -2.08
N LYS A 356 -15.35 -10.76 -2.49
CA LYS A 356 -14.21 -9.84 -2.55
C LYS A 356 -13.78 -9.35 -1.15
N THR A 357 -12.49 -9.18 -0.99
CA THR A 357 -11.88 -8.71 0.26
C THR A 357 -11.14 -7.41 -0.01
N ASN A 358 -11.31 -6.43 0.87
CA ASN A 358 -10.44 -5.27 0.95
C ASN A 358 -9.59 -5.34 2.23
N ARG A 359 -8.90 -4.23 2.57
CA ARG A 359 -8.02 -4.18 3.75
C ARG A 359 -8.71 -4.56 5.06
N ASP A 360 -9.96 -4.11 5.25
CA ASP A 360 -10.65 -4.19 6.54
C ASP A 360 -11.81 -5.19 6.55
N PHE A 361 -12.46 -5.40 5.40
CA PHE A 361 -13.69 -6.18 5.26
C PHE A 361 -13.63 -7.22 4.17
N THR A 362 -14.30 -8.34 4.40
CA THR A 362 -14.55 -9.39 3.40
C THR A 362 -16.03 -9.50 3.13
N GLU A 363 -16.39 -9.48 1.85
CA GLU A 363 -17.76 -9.76 1.38
C GLU A 363 -18.15 -11.20 1.66
N ILE A 364 -19.39 -11.38 2.06
CA ILE A 364 -20.01 -12.69 2.18
C ILE A 364 -21.12 -12.79 1.15
N THR A 365 -20.94 -13.70 0.20
CA THR A 365 -21.91 -13.92 -0.87
C THR A 365 -23.02 -14.88 -0.46
N GLU A 366 -22.72 -15.82 0.42
CA GLU A 366 -23.68 -16.80 0.94
C GLU A 366 -23.39 -17.14 2.39
N GLY A 367 -24.45 -17.48 3.14
CA GLY A 367 -24.33 -17.94 4.53
C GLY A 367 -24.61 -16.89 5.59
N LEU A 368 -24.75 -15.60 5.26
CA LEU A 368 -25.11 -14.53 6.19
C LEU A 368 -26.26 -13.66 5.66
N GLN A 369 -27.03 -13.13 6.61
CA GLN A 369 -28.09 -12.15 6.34
C GLN A 369 -27.88 -10.85 7.12
N ALA A 370 -28.35 -9.75 6.56
CA ALA A 370 -28.33 -8.48 7.28
C ALA A 370 -29.19 -8.56 8.55
N GLY A 371 -28.67 -8.04 9.65
CA GLY A 371 -29.33 -8.08 10.97
C GLY A 371 -28.81 -9.20 11.88
N GLU A 372 -28.10 -10.20 11.38
CA GLU A 372 -27.47 -11.22 12.22
C GLU A 372 -26.28 -10.62 13.01
N VAL A 373 -26.00 -11.19 14.17
CA VAL A 373 -24.92 -10.72 15.05
C VAL A 373 -23.72 -11.65 14.91
N VAL A 374 -22.63 -11.14 14.33
CA VAL A 374 -21.38 -11.87 14.08
C VAL A 374 -20.32 -11.52 15.12
N VAL A 375 -19.53 -12.51 15.52
CA VAL A 375 -18.36 -12.32 16.38
C VAL A 375 -17.22 -11.74 15.57
N VAL A 376 -16.73 -10.55 15.96
CA VAL A 376 -15.65 -9.84 15.27
C VAL A 376 -14.31 -9.92 16.01
N SER A 377 -14.33 -10.35 17.28
CA SER A 377 -13.13 -10.62 18.09
C SER A 377 -13.36 -11.87 18.93
N GLY A 378 -12.33 -12.68 19.16
CA GLY A 378 -12.42 -13.91 19.94
C GLY A 378 -12.98 -15.12 19.18
N ALA A 379 -13.24 -15.02 17.88
CA ALA A 379 -13.78 -16.11 17.07
C ALA A 379 -12.94 -17.38 17.11
N TYR A 380 -11.63 -17.26 17.12
CA TYR A 380 -10.71 -18.39 17.21
C TYR A 380 -10.82 -19.13 18.56
N LEU A 381 -11.04 -18.39 19.66
CA LEU A 381 -11.23 -19.02 20.98
C LEU A 381 -12.53 -19.82 21.02
N LEU A 382 -13.62 -19.29 20.42
CA LEU A 382 -14.87 -20.04 20.27
C LEU A 382 -14.68 -21.32 19.48
N HIS A 383 -13.88 -21.26 18.39
CA HIS A 383 -13.58 -22.41 17.57
C HIS A 383 -12.78 -23.46 18.37
N SER A 384 -11.75 -23.05 19.08
CA SER A 384 -10.94 -23.94 19.93
C SER A 384 -11.77 -24.59 21.04
N GLU A 385 -12.65 -23.81 21.68
CA GLU A 385 -13.54 -24.32 22.74
C GLU A 385 -14.57 -25.33 22.20
N LEU A 386 -15.08 -25.09 20.99
CA LEU A 386 -15.97 -26.06 20.33
C LEU A 386 -15.26 -27.35 19.99
N VAL A 387 -14.04 -27.28 19.43
CA VAL A 387 -13.21 -28.45 19.15
C VAL A 387 -12.91 -29.21 20.43
N PHE A 388 -12.56 -28.49 21.51
CA PHE A 388 -12.28 -29.09 22.80
C PHE A 388 -13.52 -29.80 23.39
N LYS A 389 -14.70 -29.16 23.38
CA LYS A 389 -15.96 -29.74 23.90
C LYS A 389 -16.49 -30.88 23.06
N LYS A 390 -16.28 -30.87 21.74
CA LYS A 390 -16.76 -31.96 20.86
C LYS A 390 -15.82 -33.17 20.83
N GLY A 391 -14.58 -33.04 21.35
CA GLY A 391 -13.58 -34.10 21.18
C GLY A 391 -13.34 -34.46 19.71
N ALA A 392 -13.88 -33.67 18.80
CA ALA A 392 -13.85 -33.97 17.39
C ALA A 392 -12.46 -33.62 16.83
N ASN A 393 -11.75 -34.65 16.44
CA ASN A 393 -10.64 -34.53 15.52
C ASN A 393 -11.16 -33.82 14.26
N PRO A 394 -10.63 -32.63 13.90
CA PRO A 394 -11.04 -31.95 12.65
C PRO A 394 -10.78 -32.75 11.39
N MET A 395 -10.11 -33.91 11.50
CA MET A 395 -9.73 -34.82 10.43
C MET A 395 -10.59 -36.11 10.36
N ALA A 396 -11.58 -36.31 11.22
CA ALA A 396 -12.41 -37.52 11.26
C ALA A 396 -13.61 -37.51 10.28
N GLY A 397 -13.46 -36.82 9.14
CA GLY A 397 -14.47 -36.76 8.07
C GLY A 397 -13.95 -37.16 6.69
N HIS A 398 -12.76 -37.72 6.59
CA HIS A 398 -12.25 -38.28 5.36
C HIS A 398 -12.25 -39.82 5.46
N ASP A 399 -13.37 -40.41 5.10
CA ASP A 399 -13.37 -41.76 4.59
C ASP A 399 -12.51 -41.78 3.32
N MET A 400 -11.35 -42.39 3.43
CA MET A 400 -10.52 -42.78 2.30
C MET A 400 -11.21 -43.96 1.62
N GLU A 401 -12.19 -43.72 0.77
CA GLU A 401 -12.59 -44.69 -0.24
C GLU A 401 -11.63 -44.60 -1.42
N GLY A 402 -11.04 -45.70 -1.71
CA GLY A 402 -10.12 -46.29 -2.61
C GLY A 402 -9.63 -45.68 -3.92
#